data_0a0babbd9cb30b26b7911a785245d901
#
_entry.id   0a0babbd9cb30b26b7911a785245d901
#
_cell.length_a   1.000
_cell.length_b   1.000
_cell.length_c   1.000
_cell.angle_alpha   90.00
_cell.angle_beta   90.00
_cell.angle_gamma   90.00
#
_symmetry.space_group_name_H-M   'P 1'
#
loop_
_entity.id
_entity.type
_entity.pdbx_description
1 polymer ?
#
loop_
_entity_poly.entity_id
_entity_poly.type
_entity_poly.pdbx_seq_one_letter_code
_entity_poly.pdbx_strand_id
1 'polypeptide(L)'
;GLPDRVDRSDLPSEVGAVQFDSRAVHPGDLFVCVVGQRVDGHDFASAAVGAGAVALVAERGRGEALRALGVPIVELADSRRALSSIAAAHEGFPARRLAVVGITGTDGKSTTCFLTAAALEGCRVPTGMITTIGSRIDGREVPNPTRLTTPEAPYIQHLMAEMVEAGCTHVVVEATSHGLDMSRLADCEFDIAVFTNLSPDHLDFHGTFEAYRAAKLRLFKMLDEPTTKSLQRVAVVNAGSKEGRHFADASRAPLLTYAVDGRADVNATDVQLWSDGSTFALEIGDETIDASVRL
;
A
#
# COMPACT_ATOMS: atom_id res chain seq x y z
N GLY A 1 4.40 19.07 6.42
CA GLY A 1 5.35 20.10 6.86
C GLY A 1 6.17 19.56 8.01
N LEU A 2 7.45 19.92 8.06
CA LEU A 2 8.33 19.55 9.18
C LEU A 2 7.79 20.17 10.49
N PRO A 3 7.97 19.50 11.64
CA PRO A 3 7.49 19.98 12.92
C PRO A 3 8.14 21.30 13.31
N ASP A 4 7.38 22.19 13.94
CA ASP A 4 7.77 23.56 14.29
C ASP A 4 8.89 23.66 15.36
N ARG A 5 9.34 22.55 15.95
CA ARG A 5 10.35 22.53 17.03
C ARG A 5 11.16 21.22 17.05
N VAL A 6 12.03 21.04 16.09
CA VAL A 6 13.14 20.07 16.24
C VAL A 6 14.43 20.87 16.20
N ASP A 7 15.19 20.83 17.27
CA ASP A 7 16.58 21.26 17.20
C ASP A 7 17.33 20.18 16.42
N ARG A 8 17.63 20.47 15.15
CA ARG A 8 18.28 19.54 14.24
C ARG A 8 19.69 19.15 14.67
N SER A 9 20.31 19.95 15.57
CA SER A 9 21.65 19.72 16.08
C SER A 9 21.73 18.46 16.97
N ASP A 10 20.61 18.05 17.57
CA ASP A 10 20.54 16.93 18.49
C ASP A 10 20.13 15.59 17.80
N LEU A 11 19.69 15.65 16.53
CA LEU A 11 19.31 14.44 15.80
C LEU A 11 20.55 13.67 15.32
N PRO A 12 20.51 12.31 15.37
CA PRO A 12 21.55 11.50 14.78
C PRO A 12 21.66 11.77 13.27
N SER A 13 22.89 11.79 12.75
CA SER A 13 23.14 11.97 11.32
C SER A 13 22.65 10.81 10.48
N GLU A 14 22.60 9.62 11.07
CA GLU A 14 22.17 8.36 10.44
C GLU A 14 21.37 7.55 11.44
N VAL A 15 20.46 6.72 10.95
CA VAL A 15 19.73 5.72 11.72
C VAL A 15 19.88 4.35 11.05
N GLY A 16 19.91 3.27 11.86
CA GLY A 16 20.03 1.90 11.38
C GLY A 16 18.78 1.46 10.61
N ALA A 17 17.68 1.31 11.31
CA ALA A 17 16.38 0.96 10.73
C ALA A 17 15.26 1.80 11.36
N VAL A 18 14.08 1.76 10.72
CA VAL A 18 12.85 2.39 11.23
C VAL A 18 11.97 1.33 11.85
N GLN A 19 11.84 1.35 13.18
CA GLN A 19 11.10 0.37 13.96
C GLN A 19 9.85 0.97 14.60
N PHE A 20 8.83 0.17 14.76
CA PHE A 20 7.59 0.48 15.49
C PHE A 20 7.24 -0.60 16.52
N ASP A 21 7.95 -1.73 16.49
CA ASP A 21 7.89 -2.80 17.49
C ASP A 21 9.17 -2.75 18.34
N SER A 22 9.02 -2.45 19.64
CA SER A 22 10.18 -2.32 20.54
C SER A 22 11.02 -3.60 20.67
N ARG A 23 10.42 -4.77 20.36
CA ARG A 23 11.11 -6.08 20.39
C ARG A 23 12.04 -6.30 19.18
N ALA A 24 11.83 -5.54 18.11
CA ALA A 24 12.62 -5.59 16.89
C ALA A 24 13.72 -4.50 16.84
N VAL A 25 13.79 -3.66 17.86
CA VAL A 25 14.78 -2.57 17.92
C VAL A 25 16.19 -3.13 18.15
N HIS A 26 17.13 -2.64 17.37
CA HIS A 26 18.56 -2.86 17.52
C HIS A 26 19.31 -1.54 17.78
N PRO A 27 20.56 -1.59 18.29
CA PRO A 27 21.35 -0.37 18.49
C PRO A 27 21.51 0.44 17.21
N GLY A 28 21.15 1.73 17.28
CA GLY A 28 21.19 2.65 16.15
C GLY A 28 19.85 2.89 15.46
N ASP A 29 18.80 2.16 15.81
CA ASP A 29 17.48 2.29 15.17
C ASP A 29 16.72 3.55 15.60
N LEU A 30 15.84 4.01 14.73
CA LEU A 30 14.78 4.99 15.03
C LEU A 30 13.52 4.25 15.47
N PHE A 31 12.96 4.60 16.62
CA PHE A 31 11.69 4.03 17.05
C PHE A 31 10.54 5.02 16.89
N VAL A 32 9.48 4.61 16.19
CA VAL A 32 8.26 5.39 15.98
C VAL A 32 7.17 4.88 16.93
N CYS A 33 6.75 5.73 17.88
CA CYS A 33 5.69 5.43 18.84
C CYS A 33 4.31 5.51 18.15
N VAL A 34 3.91 4.42 17.53
CA VAL A 34 2.63 4.35 16.79
C VAL A 34 1.48 4.06 17.74
N VAL A 35 0.44 4.89 17.69
CA VAL A 35 -0.82 4.62 18.40
C VAL A 35 -1.55 3.49 17.69
N GLY A 36 -1.61 2.33 18.32
CA GLY A 36 -2.31 1.14 17.87
C GLY A 36 -3.77 1.11 18.32
N GLN A 37 -4.52 0.12 17.84
CA GLN A 37 -5.91 -0.08 18.26
C GLN A 37 -6.04 -0.64 19.68
N ARG A 38 -5.06 -1.40 20.13
CA ARG A 38 -5.09 -2.12 21.43
C ARG A 38 -3.98 -1.66 22.36
N VAL A 39 -2.90 -1.12 21.81
CA VAL A 39 -1.70 -0.71 22.57
C VAL A 39 -1.20 0.62 21.99
N ASP A 40 -0.66 1.46 22.88
CA ASP A 40 -0.01 2.71 22.50
C ASP A 40 1.50 2.47 22.45
N GLY A 41 2.13 2.74 21.29
CA GLY A 41 3.57 2.60 21.10
C GLY A 41 4.41 3.47 22.04
N HIS A 42 3.85 4.56 22.57
CA HIS A 42 4.53 5.40 23.54
C HIS A 42 4.84 4.67 24.85
N ASP A 43 4.01 3.69 25.23
CA ASP A 43 4.23 2.89 26.44
C ASP A 43 5.50 2.00 26.33
N PHE A 44 5.97 1.76 25.12
CA PHE A 44 7.14 0.93 24.81
C PHE A 44 8.41 1.74 24.50
N ALA A 45 8.33 3.07 24.54
CA ALA A 45 9.47 3.94 24.22
C ALA A 45 10.69 3.66 25.10
N SER A 46 10.48 3.44 26.42
CA SER A 46 11.56 3.09 27.37
C SER A 46 12.24 1.77 26.99
N ALA A 47 11.45 0.75 26.62
CA ALA A 47 11.99 -0.54 26.18
C ALA A 47 12.79 -0.39 24.86
N ALA A 48 12.30 0.42 23.92
CA ALA A 48 12.98 0.69 22.66
C ALA A 48 14.33 1.41 22.89
N VAL A 49 14.38 2.43 23.76
CA VAL A 49 15.63 3.10 24.13
C VAL A 49 16.57 2.14 24.85
N GLY A 50 16.06 1.31 25.78
CA GLY A 50 16.83 0.27 26.44
C GLY A 50 17.42 -0.78 25.47
N ALA A 51 16.78 -1.03 24.33
CA ALA A 51 17.27 -1.90 23.26
C ALA A 51 18.25 -1.20 22.29
N GLY A 52 18.40 0.13 22.42
CA GLY A 52 19.40 0.89 21.66
C GLY A 52 18.81 1.83 20.61
N ALA A 53 17.53 2.17 20.67
CA ALA A 53 16.97 3.22 19.83
C ALA A 53 17.69 4.56 20.11
N VAL A 54 18.17 5.22 19.04
CA VAL A 54 18.95 6.47 19.13
C VAL A 54 18.08 7.72 19.03
N ALA A 55 16.84 7.59 18.61
CA ALA A 55 15.85 8.67 18.56
C ALA A 55 14.43 8.09 18.58
N LEU A 56 13.47 8.92 19.00
CA LEU A 56 12.05 8.59 19.05
C LEU A 56 11.24 9.52 18.15
N VAL A 57 10.20 8.99 17.53
CA VAL A 57 9.11 9.77 16.96
C VAL A 57 7.86 9.57 17.81
N ALA A 58 7.29 10.64 18.31
CA ALA A 58 6.11 10.62 19.17
C ALA A 58 4.96 11.45 18.57
N GLU A 59 3.74 11.23 19.01
CA GLU A 59 2.65 12.13 18.68
C GLU A 59 2.75 13.44 19.48
N ARG A 60 2.24 14.50 18.86
CA ARG A 60 2.27 15.85 19.43
C ARG A 60 1.68 15.88 20.83
N GLY A 61 2.43 16.44 21.78
CA GLY A 61 2.06 16.52 23.21
C GLY A 61 2.42 15.29 24.02
N ARG A 62 3.05 14.26 23.41
CA ARG A 62 3.53 13.07 24.13
C ARG A 62 5.04 13.08 24.40
N GLY A 63 5.80 13.94 23.71
CA GLY A 63 7.26 13.98 23.82
C GLY A 63 7.76 14.41 25.20
N GLU A 64 7.05 15.31 25.90
CA GLU A 64 7.47 15.78 27.22
C GLU A 64 7.64 14.62 28.23
N ALA A 65 6.69 13.66 28.22
CA ALA A 65 6.75 12.49 29.10
C ALA A 65 7.94 11.55 28.76
N LEU A 66 8.48 11.63 27.56
CA LEU A 66 9.57 10.76 27.10
C LEU A 66 10.96 11.39 27.23
N ARG A 67 11.05 12.70 27.57
CA ARG A 67 12.35 13.43 27.66
C ARG A 67 13.34 12.80 28.62
N ALA A 68 12.85 12.20 29.71
CA ALA A 68 13.68 11.54 30.70
C ALA A 68 14.48 10.33 30.13
N LEU A 69 14.13 9.85 28.92
CA LEU A 69 14.82 8.74 28.27
C LEU A 69 16.18 9.15 27.66
N GLY A 70 16.45 10.46 27.55
CA GLY A 70 17.77 10.98 27.19
C GLY A 70 18.14 10.82 25.71
N VAL A 71 17.18 10.55 24.84
CA VAL A 71 17.37 10.51 23.38
C VAL A 71 16.56 11.62 22.70
N PRO A 72 16.96 12.07 21.50
CA PRO A 72 16.20 13.03 20.71
C PRO A 72 14.75 12.55 20.42
N ILE A 73 13.79 13.47 20.49
CA ILE A 73 12.37 13.19 20.24
C ILE A 73 11.82 14.14 19.19
N VAL A 74 11.24 13.58 18.14
CA VAL A 74 10.53 14.34 17.09
C VAL A 74 9.03 14.17 17.31
N GLU A 75 8.32 15.27 17.52
CA GLU A 75 6.86 15.25 17.65
C GLU A 75 6.16 15.54 16.33
N LEU A 76 5.23 14.65 15.92
CA LEU A 76 4.43 14.76 14.73
C LEU A 76 2.93 14.62 15.04
N ALA A 77 2.08 15.09 14.16
CA ALA A 77 0.63 15.08 14.39
C ALA A 77 0.01 13.68 14.30
N ASP A 78 0.58 12.81 13.47
CA ASP A 78 0.09 11.45 13.18
C ASP A 78 1.31 10.53 13.01
N SER A 79 1.54 9.69 14.02
CA SER A 79 2.68 8.78 14.06
C SER A 79 2.57 7.65 13.03
N ARG A 80 1.34 7.21 12.68
CA ARG A 80 1.14 6.20 11.63
C ARG A 80 1.48 6.70 10.25
N ARG A 81 0.97 7.90 9.92
CA ARG A 81 1.30 8.54 8.64
C ARG A 81 2.80 8.85 8.56
N ALA A 82 3.38 9.28 9.69
CA ALA A 82 4.81 9.54 9.80
C ALA A 82 5.65 8.28 9.59
N LEU A 83 5.24 7.13 10.15
CA LEU A 83 5.94 5.86 9.97
C LEU A 83 6.12 5.52 8.50
N SER A 84 5.06 5.69 7.68
CA SER A 84 5.14 5.44 6.24
C SER A 84 6.12 6.37 5.55
N SER A 85 6.04 7.68 5.83
CA SER A 85 6.92 8.69 5.19
C SER A 85 8.39 8.53 5.60
N ILE A 86 8.65 8.20 6.87
CA ILE A 86 10.01 7.99 7.38
C ILE A 86 10.58 6.70 6.78
N ALA A 87 9.79 5.63 6.70
CA ALA A 87 10.22 4.38 6.07
C ALA A 87 10.53 4.58 4.58
N ALA A 88 9.67 5.30 3.84
CA ALA A 88 9.92 5.62 2.45
C ALA A 88 11.20 6.44 2.25
N ALA A 89 11.45 7.43 3.12
CA ALA A 89 12.67 8.22 3.08
C ALA A 89 13.92 7.39 3.41
N HIS A 90 13.83 6.52 4.41
CA HIS A 90 14.91 5.62 4.81
C HIS A 90 15.34 4.69 3.67
N GLU A 91 14.39 4.13 2.94
CA GLU A 91 14.61 3.26 1.77
C GLU A 91 14.86 4.06 0.46
N GLY A 92 15.03 5.38 0.53
CA GLY A 92 15.32 6.22 -0.64
C GLY A 92 14.15 6.41 -1.61
N PHE A 93 12.90 6.35 -1.11
CA PHE A 93 11.67 6.53 -1.88
C PHE A 93 11.53 5.55 -3.06
N PRO A 94 11.55 4.23 -2.83
CA PRO A 94 11.58 3.23 -3.89
C PRO A 94 10.38 3.31 -4.83
N ALA A 95 9.21 3.70 -4.32
CA ALA A 95 7.98 3.87 -5.11
C ALA A 95 8.15 4.85 -6.27
N ARG A 96 9.07 5.82 -6.18
CA ARG A 96 9.34 6.80 -7.25
C ARG A 96 10.06 6.20 -8.46
N ARG A 97 10.63 5.02 -8.29
CA ARG A 97 11.38 4.28 -9.32
C ARG A 97 10.56 3.14 -9.93
N LEU A 98 9.33 2.92 -9.44
CA LEU A 98 8.43 1.85 -9.85
C LEU A 98 7.12 2.44 -10.40
N ALA A 99 6.54 1.80 -11.42
CA ALA A 99 5.13 1.97 -11.73
C ALA A 99 4.32 1.12 -10.73
N VAL A 100 3.49 1.76 -9.90
CA VAL A 100 2.79 1.11 -8.79
C VAL A 100 1.32 0.94 -9.10
N VAL A 101 0.86 -0.32 -9.16
CA VAL A 101 -0.53 -0.70 -9.36
C VAL A 101 -1.13 -1.11 -8.02
N GLY A 102 -2.14 -0.40 -7.54
CA GLY A 102 -2.88 -0.75 -6.33
C GLY A 102 -4.22 -1.41 -6.69
N ILE A 103 -4.54 -2.55 -6.06
CA ILE A 103 -5.77 -3.28 -6.32
C ILE A 103 -6.58 -3.39 -5.03
N THR A 104 -7.81 -2.85 -5.03
CA THR A 104 -8.71 -2.91 -3.88
C THR A 104 -10.09 -3.47 -4.26
N GLY A 105 -10.83 -3.88 -3.26
CA GLY A 105 -12.17 -4.44 -3.35
C GLY A 105 -12.47 -5.36 -2.17
N THR A 106 -13.63 -5.98 -2.13
CA THR A 106 -13.94 -7.02 -1.13
C THR A 106 -13.33 -8.33 -1.58
N ASP A 107 -13.64 -8.79 -2.77
CA ASP A 107 -13.20 -10.07 -3.33
C ASP A 107 -12.33 -9.87 -4.58
N GLY A 108 -11.54 -10.90 -4.90
CA GLY A 108 -10.74 -10.95 -6.12
C GLY A 108 -9.46 -10.13 -6.13
N LYS A 109 -9.10 -9.43 -5.05
CA LYS A 109 -7.88 -8.60 -4.97
C LYS A 109 -6.61 -9.38 -5.29
N SER A 110 -6.33 -10.43 -4.50
CA SER A 110 -5.12 -11.26 -4.68
C SER A 110 -5.09 -11.90 -6.05
N THR A 111 -6.22 -12.49 -6.51
CA THR A 111 -6.33 -13.08 -7.85
C THR A 111 -6.01 -12.06 -8.95
N THR A 112 -6.57 -10.84 -8.84
CA THR A 112 -6.29 -9.76 -9.79
C THR A 112 -4.82 -9.32 -9.73
N CYS A 113 -4.20 -9.29 -8.53
CA CYS A 113 -2.76 -9.03 -8.39
C CYS A 113 -1.93 -10.07 -9.15
N PHE A 114 -2.22 -11.36 -8.95
CA PHE A 114 -1.51 -12.45 -9.64
C PHE A 114 -1.68 -12.38 -11.16
N LEU A 115 -2.91 -12.18 -11.64
CA LEU A 115 -3.18 -12.06 -13.08
C LEU A 115 -2.50 -10.84 -13.69
N THR A 116 -2.53 -9.70 -13.01
CA THR A 116 -1.86 -8.46 -13.47
C THR A 116 -0.35 -8.65 -13.55
N ALA A 117 0.25 -9.23 -12.50
CA ALA A 117 1.69 -9.50 -12.50
C ALA A 117 2.07 -10.51 -13.60
N ALA A 118 1.29 -11.59 -13.79
CA ALA A 118 1.53 -12.57 -14.84
C ALA A 118 1.41 -11.97 -16.24
N ALA A 119 0.45 -11.07 -16.47
CA ALA A 119 0.30 -10.38 -17.74
C ALA A 119 1.49 -9.45 -18.05
N LEU A 120 1.97 -8.70 -17.05
CA LEU A 120 3.16 -7.86 -17.19
C LEU A 120 4.41 -8.69 -17.47
N GLU A 121 4.62 -9.77 -16.71
CA GLU A 121 5.74 -10.71 -16.91
C GLU A 121 5.68 -11.37 -18.30
N GLY A 122 4.48 -11.75 -18.77
CA GLY A 122 4.27 -12.27 -20.12
C GLY A 122 4.68 -11.27 -21.21
N CYS A 123 4.55 -9.97 -20.93
CA CYS A 123 5.06 -8.89 -21.76
C CYS A 123 6.56 -8.58 -21.52
N ARG A 124 7.26 -9.40 -20.74
CA ARG A 124 8.67 -9.21 -20.33
C ARG A 124 8.94 -7.93 -19.56
N VAL A 125 7.96 -7.50 -18.76
CA VAL A 125 8.09 -6.37 -17.85
C VAL A 125 8.52 -6.92 -16.48
N PRO A 126 9.72 -6.58 -15.96
CA PRO A 126 10.16 -7.00 -14.65
C PRO A 126 9.23 -6.47 -13.57
N THR A 127 8.55 -7.37 -12.86
CA THR A 127 7.44 -7.02 -11.97
C THR A 127 7.61 -7.60 -10.58
N GLY A 128 7.42 -6.76 -9.57
CA GLY A 128 7.25 -7.17 -8.19
C GLY A 128 5.76 -7.31 -7.82
N MET A 129 5.46 -8.05 -6.76
CA MET A 129 4.11 -8.20 -6.23
C MET A 129 4.11 -8.25 -4.70
N ILE A 130 3.15 -7.55 -4.08
CA ILE A 130 2.92 -7.57 -2.62
C ILE A 130 1.45 -7.90 -2.40
N THR A 131 1.18 -9.07 -1.81
CA THR A 131 -0.19 -9.55 -1.51
C THR A 131 -0.31 -10.07 -0.09
N THR A 132 -1.52 -10.42 0.31
CA THR A 132 -1.81 -11.08 1.59
C THR A 132 -1.19 -12.48 1.69
N ILE A 133 -1.04 -13.16 0.56
CA ILE A 133 -0.51 -14.52 0.49
C ILE A 133 1.01 -14.52 0.60
N GLY A 134 1.66 -13.53 0.01
CA GLY A 134 3.11 -13.38 -0.01
C GLY A 134 3.53 -12.27 -0.97
N SER A 135 4.83 -12.08 -1.07
CA SER A 135 5.43 -11.14 -2.01
C SER A 135 6.26 -11.88 -3.05
N ARG A 136 6.46 -11.28 -4.21
CA ARG A 136 7.30 -11.82 -5.28
C ARG A 136 8.19 -10.72 -5.84
N ILE A 137 9.47 -11.01 -6.00
CA ILE A 137 10.48 -10.10 -6.54
C ILE A 137 11.12 -10.79 -7.72
N ASP A 138 10.90 -10.31 -8.93
CA ASP A 138 11.44 -10.88 -10.18
C ASP A 138 11.30 -12.41 -10.23
N GLY A 139 10.06 -12.90 -10.03
CA GLY A 139 9.73 -14.34 -10.04
C GLY A 139 10.10 -15.11 -8.75
N ARG A 140 10.92 -14.56 -7.84
CA ARG A 140 11.28 -15.18 -6.57
C ARG A 140 10.23 -14.90 -5.50
N GLU A 141 9.67 -15.93 -4.90
CA GLU A 141 8.74 -15.78 -3.78
C GLU A 141 9.45 -15.35 -2.50
N VAL A 142 8.84 -14.38 -1.80
CA VAL A 142 9.25 -13.90 -0.49
C VAL A 142 8.10 -14.14 0.48
N PRO A 143 8.27 -15.03 1.46
CA PRO A 143 7.22 -15.31 2.44
C PRO A 143 6.85 -14.04 3.23
N ASN A 144 5.56 -13.86 3.54
CA ASN A 144 5.14 -12.77 4.42
C ASN A 144 5.39 -13.19 5.89
N PRO A 145 6.39 -12.61 6.59
CA PRO A 145 6.71 -12.99 7.96
C PRO A 145 5.70 -12.47 8.98
N THR A 146 4.89 -11.48 8.62
CA THR A 146 4.08 -10.71 9.58
C THR A 146 2.70 -11.30 9.84
N ARG A 147 2.24 -12.29 9.07
CA ARG A 147 0.86 -12.81 9.08
C ARG A 147 -0.24 -11.74 8.89
N LEU A 148 0.15 -10.50 8.57
CA LEU A 148 -0.78 -9.41 8.27
C LEU A 148 -1.13 -9.44 6.79
N THR A 149 -2.39 -9.18 6.48
CA THR A 149 -2.90 -9.09 5.10
C THR A 149 -2.18 -8.01 4.29
N THR A 150 -1.92 -6.87 4.89
CA THR A 150 -1.04 -5.82 4.37
C THR A 150 0.01 -5.57 5.43
N PRO A 151 1.29 -5.83 5.17
CA PRO A 151 2.36 -5.55 6.12
C PRO A 151 2.41 -4.08 6.54
N GLU A 152 3.14 -3.77 7.60
CA GLU A 152 3.35 -2.40 8.02
C GLU A 152 4.30 -1.66 7.04
N ALA A 153 4.21 -0.34 7.02
CA ALA A 153 4.87 0.50 6.04
C ALA A 153 6.40 0.28 5.91
N PRO A 154 7.19 0.09 6.98
CA PRO A 154 8.62 -0.19 6.83
C PRO A 154 8.92 -1.42 6.01
N TYR A 155 8.15 -2.51 6.20
CA TYR A 155 8.35 -3.72 5.44
C TYR A 155 7.94 -3.57 3.96
N ILE A 156 6.86 -2.82 3.68
CA ILE A 156 6.43 -2.54 2.30
C ILE A 156 7.49 -1.73 1.56
N GLN A 157 8.03 -0.68 2.19
CA GLN A 157 9.05 0.17 1.57
C GLN A 157 10.36 -0.60 1.35
N HIS A 158 10.74 -1.45 2.30
CA HIS A 158 11.90 -2.34 2.15
C HIS A 158 11.73 -3.32 0.98
N LEU A 159 10.57 -4.00 0.86
CA LEU A 159 10.29 -4.86 -0.29
C LEU A 159 10.35 -4.11 -1.63
N MET A 160 9.80 -2.88 -1.67
CA MET A 160 9.88 -2.05 -2.87
C MET A 160 11.34 -1.66 -3.20
N ALA A 161 12.20 -1.41 -2.19
CA ALA A 161 13.61 -1.16 -2.39
C ALA A 161 14.32 -2.40 -2.96
N GLU A 162 14.09 -3.59 -2.39
CA GLU A 162 14.60 -4.85 -2.93
C GLU A 162 14.13 -5.10 -4.39
N MET A 163 12.86 -4.78 -4.72
CA MET A 163 12.35 -4.88 -6.09
C MET A 163 13.11 -3.96 -7.06
N VAL A 164 13.38 -2.73 -6.63
CA VAL A 164 14.17 -1.77 -7.41
C VAL A 164 15.59 -2.29 -7.64
N GLU A 165 16.23 -2.83 -6.59
CA GLU A 165 17.58 -3.40 -6.69
C GLU A 165 17.63 -4.64 -7.59
N ALA A 166 16.56 -5.45 -7.59
CA ALA A 166 16.41 -6.60 -8.47
C ALA A 166 16.09 -6.21 -9.93
N GLY A 167 15.90 -4.91 -10.24
CA GLY A 167 15.63 -4.42 -11.58
C GLY A 167 14.15 -4.42 -11.96
N CYS A 168 13.22 -4.64 -11.01
CA CYS A 168 11.80 -4.47 -11.26
C CYS A 168 11.51 -3.02 -11.66
N THR A 169 10.61 -2.85 -12.63
CA THR A 169 10.11 -1.55 -13.08
C THR A 169 8.66 -1.30 -12.68
N HIS A 170 7.95 -2.36 -12.33
CA HIS A 170 6.54 -2.36 -11.91
C HIS A 170 6.38 -3.12 -10.61
N VAL A 171 5.37 -2.73 -9.83
CA VAL A 171 4.92 -3.49 -8.66
C VAL A 171 3.40 -3.49 -8.58
N VAL A 172 2.83 -4.65 -8.28
CA VAL A 172 1.40 -4.83 -8.05
C VAL A 172 1.17 -5.02 -6.56
N VAL A 173 0.33 -4.19 -5.95
CA VAL A 173 0.11 -4.15 -4.49
C VAL A 173 -1.35 -4.41 -4.17
N GLU A 174 -1.61 -5.40 -3.33
CA GLU A 174 -2.94 -5.63 -2.76
C GLU A 174 -3.23 -4.58 -1.68
N ALA A 175 -4.17 -3.68 -1.96
CA ALA A 175 -4.56 -2.58 -1.09
C ALA A 175 -5.81 -2.94 -0.28
N THR A 176 -5.61 -3.51 0.92
CA THR A 176 -6.71 -3.84 1.83
C THR A 176 -7.27 -2.59 2.51
N SER A 177 -8.53 -2.64 2.95
CA SER A 177 -9.16 -1.52 3.68
C SER A 177 -8.40 -1.18 4.97
N HIS A 178 -7.92 -2.18 5.70
CA HIS A 178 -7.08 -2.00 6.89
C HIS A 178 -5.74 -1.30 6.55
N GLY A 179 -5.06 -1.77 5.49
CA GLY A 179 -3.78 -1.16 5.06
C GLY A 179 -3.92 0.30 4.65
N LEU A 180 -5.01 0.61 3.94
CA LEU A 180 -5.35 1.98 3.53
C LEU A 180 -5.76 2.85 4.72
N ASP A 181 -6.60 2.33 5.63
CA ASP A 181 -7.06 3.07 6.79
C ASP A 181 -5.94 3.36 7.78
N MET A 182 -5.06 2.39 7.98
CA MET A 182 -3.90 2.49 8.86
C MET A 182 -2.67 3.16 8.20
N SER A 183 -2.82 3.83 7.06
CA SER A 183 -1.74 4.54 6.35
C SER A 183 -0.51 3.68 6.01
N ARG A 184 -0.65 2.34 5.96
CA ARG A 184 0.47 1.44 5.65
C ARG A 184 0.98 1.59 4.22
N LEU A 185 0.10 2.06 3.32
CA LEU A 185 0.33 2.24 1.90
C LEU A 185 0.51 3.72 1.50
N ALA A 186 0.62 4.63 2.47
CA ALA A 186 0.50 6.06 2.23
C ALA A 186 1.59 6.64 1.31
N ASP A 187 2.81 6.11 1.33
CA ASP A 187 3.93 6.58 0.49
C ASP A 187 4.29 5.59 -0.64
N CYS A 188 3.32 4.78 -1.07
CA CYS A 188 3.49 3.90 -2.23
C CYS A 188 3.37 4.64 -3.57
N GLU A 189 2.98 5.91 -3.59
CA GLU A 189 2.85 6.77 -4.78
C GLU A 189 2.22 6.03 -5.97
N PHE A 190 0.97 5.55 -5.81
CA PHE A 190 0.25 4.77 -6.82
C PHE A 190 0.08 5.51 -8.14
N ASP A 191 0.30 4.80 -9.25
CA ASP A 191 0.06 5.27 -10.61
C ASP A 191 -1.26 4.73 -11.15
N ILE A 192 -1.63 3.50 -10.79
CA ILE A 192 -2.88 2.87 -11.19
C ILE A 192 -3.62 2.39 -9.95
N ALA A 193 -4.90 2.75 -9.82
CA ALA A 193 -5.80 2.25 -8.80
C ALA A 193 -6.90 1.41 -9.44
N VAL A 194 -7.04 0.14 -9.01
CA VAL A 194 -8.01 -0.81 -9.55
C VAL A 194 -9.05 -1.13 -8.48
N PHE A 195 -10.33 -1.05 -8.86
CA PHE A 195 -11.47 -1.45 -8.04
C PHE A 195 -12.14 -2.69 -8.62
N THR A 196 -12.22 -3.76 -7.83
CA THR A 196 -12.87 -5.02 -8.24
C THR A 196 -14.36 -5.04 -7.92
N ASN A 197 -14.72 -5.00 -6.66
CA ASN A 197 -16.10 -5.00 -6.16
C ASN A 197 -16.15 -4.53 -4.70
N LEU A 198 -17.37 -4.25 -4.19
CA LEU A 198 -17.58 -3.94 -2.78
C LEU A 198 -18.87 -4.58 -2.29
N SER A 199 -18.76 -5.38 -1.25
CA SER A 199 -19.86 -5.95 -0.47
C SER A 199 -19.57 -5.79 1.04
N PRO A 200 -20.57 -5.85 1.93
CA PRO A 200 -20.35 -5.72 3.37
C PRO A 200 -19.33 -6.73 3.89
N ASP A 201 -18.25 -6.21 4.49
CA ASP A 201 -17.17 -7.00 5.10
C ASP A 201 -16.44 -6.14 6.13
N HIS A 202 -15.70 -6.74 7.05
CA HIS A 202 -14.88 -6.06 8.06
C HIS A 202 -15.61 -4.95 8.85
N LEU A 203 -16.93 -5.11 9.12
CA LEU A 203 -17.70 -4.13 9.87
C LEU A 203 -17.36 -4.12 11.36
N ASP A 204 -16.76 -5.18 11.86
CA ASP A 204 -16.16 -5.25 13.20
C ASP A 204 -15.03 -4.24 13.39
N PHE A 205 -14.30 -3.93 12.31
CA PHE A 205 -13.21 -2.95 12.29
C PHE A 205 -13.70 -1.55 11.92
N HIS A 206 -14.43 -1.43 10.81
CA HIS A 206 -14.82 -0.14 10.23
C HIS A 206 -16.08 0.46 10.88
N GLY A 207 -16.88 -0.34 11.58
CA GLY A 207 -18.14 0.07 12.22
C GLY A 207 -19.31 0.18 11.23
N THR A 208 -19.11 0.79 10.07
CA THR A 208 -20.14 0.98 9.04
C THR A 208 -19.64 0.64 7.64
N PHE A 209 -20.58 0.33 6.74
CA PHE A 209 -20.26 0.10 5.32
C PHE A 209 -19.69 1.34 4.64
N GLU A 210 -20.18 2.53 5.01
CA GLU A 210 -19.70 3.82 4.51
C GLU A 210 -18.24 4.05 4.92
N ALA A 211 -17.86 3.74 6.15
CA ALA A 211 -16.47 3.84 6.62
C ALA A 211 -15.56 2.83 5.88
N TYR A 212 -16.04 1.60 5.69
CA TYR A 212 -15.33 0.59 4.92
C TYR A 212 -15.09 1.02 3.47
N ARG A 213 -16.13 1.56 2.80
CA ARG A 213 -16.02 2.15 1.46
C ARG A 213 -15.05 3.33 1.46
N ALA A 214 -15.17 4.25 2.42
CA ALA A 214 -14.29 5.41 2.53
C ALA A 214 -12.81 5.02 2.68
N ALA A 215 -12.51 3.96 3.43
CA ALA A 215 -11.16 3.43 3.56
C ALA A 215 -10.60 2.98 2.20
N LYS A 216 -11.37 2.24 1.39
CA LYS A 216 -10.93 1.81 0.05
C LYS A 216 -10.82 2.95 -0.96
N LEU A 217 -11.70 3.95 -0.87
CA LEU A 217 -11.64 5.15 -1.73
C LEU A 217 -10.35 5.94 -1.54
N ARG A 218 -9.64 5.78 -0.41
CA ARG A 218 -8.32 6.41 -0.19
C ARG A 218 -7.32 6.04 -1.29
N LEU A 219 -7.33 4.79 -1.78
CA LEU A 219 -6.45 4.37 -2.88
C LEU A 219 -6.64 5.26 -4.12
N PHE A 220 -7.87 5.56 -4.49
CA PHE A 220 -8.18 6.41 -5.64
C PHE A 220 -7.81 7.87 -5.39
N LYS A 221 -8.05 8.38 -4.18
CA LYS A 221 -7.66 9.74 -3.79
C LYS A 221 -6.14 9.94 -3.82
N MET A 222 -5.36 8.90 -3.56
CA MET A 222 -3.90 8.93 -3.65
C MET A 222 -3.41 9.18 -5.08
N LEU A 223 -4.22 8.90 -6.13
CA LEU A 223 -3.89 9.26 -7.50
C LEU A 223 -3.86 10.79 -7.72
N ASP A 224 -4.49 11.58 -6.86
CA ASP A 224 -4.50 13.05 -6.94
C ASP A 224 -3.39 13.70 -6.09
N GLU A 225 -2.66 12.91 -5.29
CA GLU A 225 -1.57 13.42 -4.45
C GLU A 225 -0.38 13.89 -5.31
N PRO A 226 0.38 14.89 -4.87
CA PRO A 226 1.59 15.33 -5.57
C PRO A 226 2.60 14.18 -5.74
N THR A 227 3.23 14.10 -6.90
CA THR A 227 4.30 13.14 -7.20
C THR A 227 5.39 13.78 -8.05
N THR A 228 6.59 13.21 -8.00
CA THR A 228 7.70 13.55 -8.90
C THR A 228 7.76 12.65 -10.13
N LYS A 229 6.89 11.63 -10.19
CA LYS A 229 6.83 10.70 -11.33
C LYS A 229 6.20 11.37 -12.56
N SER A 230 6.71 11.04 -13.73
CA SER A 230 6.15 11.49 -15.02
C SER A 230 5.11 10.53 -15.59
N LEU A 231 4.79 9.43 -14.90
CA LEU A 231 3.81 8.44 -15.33
C LEU A 231 2.40 9.01 -15.26
N GLN A 232 1.59 8.71 -16.28
CA GLN A 232 0.17 9.02 -16.27
C GLN A 232 -0.53 8.14 -15.24
N ARG A 233 -1.32 8.75 -14.36
CA ARG A 233 -2.13 8.05 -13.39
C ARG A 233 -3.48 7.67 -13.99
N VAL A 234 -4.01 6.49 -13.62
CA VAL A 234 -5.25 5.96 -14.16
C VAL A 234 -6.08 5.30 -13.05
N ALA A 235 -7.37 5.62 -13.01
CA ALA A 235 -8.36 4.91 -12.21
C ALA A 235 -9.01 3.80 -13.07
N VAL A 236 -8.97 2.56 -12.61
CA VAL A 236 -9.57 1.40 -13.30
C VAL A 236 -10.73 0.88 -12.46
N VAL A 237 -11.95 0.91 -12.99
CA VAL A 237 -13.18 0.68 -12.21
C VAL A 237 -14.09 -0.36 -12.86
N ASN A 238 -14.54 -1.32 -12.06
CA ASN A 238 -15.61 -2.23 -12.44
C ASN A 238 -16.94 -1.50 -12.57
N ALA A 239 -17.36 -1.22 -13.80
CA ALA A 239 -18.64 -0.57 -14.11
C ALA A 239 -19.88 -1.45 -13.83
N GLY A 240 -19.69 -2.78 -13.76
CA GLY A 240 -20.74 -3.73 -13.37
C GLY A 240 -21.05 -3.73 -11.86
N SER A 241 -20.17 -3.15 -11.03
CA SER A 241 -20.39 -3.03 -9.59
C SER A 241 -21.30 -1.84 -9.26
N LYS A 242 -22.30 -2.05 -8.38
CA LYS A 242 -23.19 -0.97 -7.90
C LYS A 242 -22.42 0.17 -7.24
N GLU A 243 -21.28 -0.13 -6.64
CA GLU A 243 -20.41 0.83 -5.95
C GLU A 243 -19.40 1.51 -6.91
N GLY A 244 -19.28 1.02 -8.16
CA GLY A 244 -18.29 1.49 -9.12
C GLY A 244 -18.27 3.00 -9.32
N ARG A 245 -19.47 3.63 -9.36
CA ARG A 245 -19.58 5.09 -9.51
C ARG A 245 -18.85 5.86 -8.40
N HIS A 246 -18.91 5.41 -7.15
CA HIS A 246 -18.21 6.07 -6.05
C HIS A 246 -16.69 6.06 -6.25
N PHE A 247 -16.16 4.98 -6.83
CA PHE A 247 -14.72 4.86 -7.13
C PHE A 247 -14.32 5.67 -8.36
N ALA A 248 -15.18 5.71 -9.39
CA ALA A 248 -14.99 6.54 -10.58
C ALA A 248 -14.92 8.04 -10.24
N ASP A 249 -15.77 8.48 -9.31
CA ASP A 249 -15.88 9.88 -8.89
C ASP A 249 -14.82 10.27 -7.82
N ALA A 250 -13.99 9.32 -7.34
CA ALA A 250 -13.09 9.54 -6.20
C ALA A 250 -11.76 10.20 -6.57
N SER A 251 -11.38 10.25 -7.85
CA SER A 251 -10.15 10.83 -8.35
C SER A 251 -10.39 11.63 -9.63
N ARG A 252 -9.50 12.57 -9.92
CA ARG A 252 -9.44 13.33 -11.18
C ARG A 252 -8.57 12.66 -12.24
N ALA A 253 -7.92 11.54 -11.89
CA ALA A 253 -7.16 10.76 -12.85
C ALA A 253 -8.06 10.25 -13.99
N PRO A 254 -7.54 10.08 -15.21
CA PRO A 254 -8.25 9.43 -16.29
C PRO A 254 -8.88 8.11 -15.84
N LEU A 255 -10.14 7.90 -16.24
CA LEU A 255 -10.92 6.72 -15.89
C LEU A 255 -10.88 5.71 -17.03
N LEU A 256 -10.61 4.46 -16.69
CA LEU A 256 -10.81 3.28 -17.53
C LEU A 256 -11.84 2.39 -16.84
N THR A 257 -12.90 2.05 -17.54
CA THR A 257 -13.94 1.16 -17.02
C THR A 257 -13.83 -0.24 -17.61
N TYR A 258 -14.20 -1.26 -16.82
CA TYR A 258 -14.35 -2.61 -17.32
C TYR A 258 -15.66 -3.23 -16.83
N ALA A 259 -16.16 -4.22 -17.58
CA ALA A 259 -17.37 -4.95 -17.22
C ALA A 259 -17.37 -6.39 -17.77
N VAL A 260 -18.32 -7.20 -17.29
CA VAL A 260 -18.71 -8.47 -17.89
C VAL A 260 -20.14 -8.28 -18.39
N ASP A 261 -20.38 -8.58 -19.66
CA ASP A 261 -21.67 -8.43 -20.36
C ASP A 261 -22.32 -7.05 -20.15
N GLY A 262 -21.51 -5.97 -20.15
CA GLY A 262 -21.95 -4.63 -19.85
C GLY A 262 -21.52 -3.59 -20.89
N ARG A 263 -21.59 -2.31 -20.49
CA ARG A 263 -21.00 -1.20 -21.25
C ARG A 263 -19.83 -0.62 -20.49
N ALA A 264 -18.64 -0.78 -21.03
CA ALA A 264 -17.40 -0.29 -20.46
C ALA A 264 -16.36 -0.09 -21.56
N ASP A 265 -15.23 0.56 -21.25
CA ASP A 265 -14.11 0.73 -22.17
C ASP A 265 -13.45 -0.61 -22.52
N VAL A 266 -13.45 -1.54 -21.56
CA VAL A 266 -13.02 -2.93 -21.72
C VAL A 266 -14.14 -3.84 -21.27
N ASN A 267 -14.62 -4.72 -22.14
CA ASN A 267 -15.77 -5.58 -21.85
C ASN A 267 -15.43 -7.05 -22.13
N ALA A 268 -15.77 -7.94 -21.20
CA ALA A 268 -15.70 -9.37 -21.42
C ALA A 268 -17.10 -9.89 -21.79
N THR A 269 -17.20 -10.55 -22.95
CA THR A 269 -18.43 -11.15 -23.47
C THR A 269 -18.22 -12.64 -23.73
N ASP A 270 -19.31 -13.39 -23.93
CA ASP A 270 -19.27 -14.83 -24.20
C ASP A 270 -18.48 -15.65 -23.15
N VAL A 271 -18.59 -15.24 -21.87
CA VAL A 271 -17.84 -15.83 -20.77
C VAL A 271 -18.32 -17.26 -20.51
N GLN A 272 -17.38 -18.22 -20.64
CA GLN A 272 -17.60 -19.61 -20.29
C GLN A 272 -16.68 -19.98 -19.13
N LEU A 273 -17.26 -20.58 -18.07
CA LEU A 273 -16.55 -21.00 -16.87
C LEU A 273 -16.33 -22.51 -16.88
N TRP A 274 -15.11 -22.93 -16.57
CA TRP A 274 -14.70 -24.33 -16.45
C TRP A 274 -14.13 -24.58 -15.04
N SER A 275 -13.93 -25.83 -14.68
CA SER A 275 -13.35 -26.18 -13.38
C SER A 275 -11.90 -25.71 -13.18
N ASP A 276 -11.18 -25.42 -14.26
CA ASP A 276 -9.75 -25.08 -14.30
C ASP A 276 -9.46 -23.75 -15.01
N GLY A 277 -10.50 -22.94 -15.26
CA GLY A 277 -10.33 -21.64 -15.89
C GLY A 277 -11.58 -21.06 -16.54
N SER A 278 -11.39 -20.08 -17.39
CA SER A 278 -12.45 -19.42 -18.17
C SER A 278 -11.97 -19.04 -19.55
N THR A 279 -12.91 -18.99 -20.51
CA THR A 279 -12.72 -18.40 -21.84
C THR A 279 -13.72 -17.27 -22.03
N PHE A 280 -13.35 -16.24 -22.77
CA PHE A 280 -14.19 -15.08 -23.05
C PHE A 280 -13.67 -14.32 -24.26
N ALA A 281 -14.52 -13.53 -24.90
CA ALA A 281 -14.12 -12.51 -25.84
C ALA A 281 -13.88 -11.20 -25.10
N LEU A 282 -12.73 -10.57 -25.31
CA LEU A 282 -12.35 -9.29 -24.73
C LEU A 282 -12.53 -8.20 -25.79
N GLU A 283 -13.45 -7.29 -25.55
CA GLU A 283 -13.74 -6.14 -26.42
C GLU A 283 -13.04 -4.89 -25.87
N ILE A 284 -12.22 -4.24 -26.71
CA ILE A 284 -11.48 -3.01 -26.41
C ILE A 284 -11.62 -2.05 -27.59
N GLY A 285 -12.47 -1.04 -27.45
CA GLY A 285 -12.83 -0.18 -28.57
C GLY A 285 -13.48 -0.99 -29.69
N ASP A 286 -12.88 -0.99 -30.89
CA ASP A 286 -13.36 -1.74 -32.06
C ASP A 286 -12.69 -3.12 -32.22
N GLU A 287 -11.79 -3.49 -31.31
CA GLU A 287 -11.07 -4.76 -31.37
C GLU A 287 -11.72 -5.82 -30.46
N THR A 288 -11.71 -7.06 -30.93
CA THR A 288 -12.16 -8.23 -30.14
C THR A 288 -11.05 -9.27 -30.11
N ILE A 289 -10.71 -9.75 -28.93
CA ILE A 289 -9.62 -10.71 -28.68
C ILE A 289 -10.18 -11.91 -27.92
N ASP A 290 -10.02 -13.13 -28.46
CA ASP A 290 -10.33 -14.34 -27.71
C ASP A 290 -9.29 -14.55 -26.62
N ALA A 291 -9.74 -14.70 -25.39
CA ALA A 291 -8.90 -14.83 -24.22
C ALA A 291 -9.25 -16.09 -23.41
N SER A 292 -8.25 -16.68 -22.77
CA SER A 292 -8.42 -17.76 -21.81
C SER A 292 -7.55 -17.54 -20.60
N VAL A 293 -8.10 -17.87 -19.42
CA VAL A 293 -7.39 -17.79 -18.14
C VAL A 293 -7.51 -19.15 -17.46
N ARG A 294 -6.40 -19.69 -16.99
CA ARG A 294 -6.35 -20.86 -16.08
C ARG A 294 -6.10 -20.37 -14.66
N LEU A 295 -6.86 -20.88 -13.71
CA LEU A 295 -6.79 -20.53 -12.29
C LEU A 295 -6.41 -21.74 -11.45
#